data_09f80def72b06d96a2dfe4041e17e1b3
#
_entry.id   09f80def72b06d96a2dfe4041e17e1b3
#
_cell.length_a   1.000
_cell.length_b   1.000
_cell.length_c   1.000
_cell.angle_alpha   90.00
_cell.angle_beta   90.00
_cell.angle_gamma   90.00
#
_symmetry.space_group_name_H-M   'P 1'
#
loop_
_entity.id
_entity.type
_entity.pdbx_description
1 polymer ?
#
loop_
_entity_poly.entity_id
_entity_poly.type
_entity_poly.pdbx_seq_one_letter_code
_entity_poly.pdbx_strand_id
1 'polypeptide(L)'
;EEFIIPRLRGAQRVSISAVEKTNLESLIEVLFSLAPEGPFWYPEDIYTDQEPVFRIGELVREKAILNTYQELPHAIAVEYRESSKRADGVLFARFDILVERDSQKAIVIGRQGSIIKRIREEAEADLKELFDYPIKLQLQVRVDPDWRKSDSALSRIIF
;
A
#
# COMPACT_ATOMS: atom_id res chain seq x y z
N GLU A 1 21.30 -22.21 -8.88
CA GLU A 1 21.34 -23.13 -7.71
C GLU A 1 19.93 -23.24 -7.13
N GLU A 2 19.34 -24.44 -7.20
CA GLU A 2 18.00 -24.68 -6.60
C GLU A 2 18.13 -24.71 -5.07
N PHE A 3 17.67 -23.68 -4.41
CA PHE A 3 17.54 -23.67 -2.96
C PHE A 3 16.30 -24.51 -2.56
N ILE A 4 16.51 -25.80 -2.33
CA ILE A 4 15.42 -26.67 -1.83
C ILE A 4 15.46 -26.67 -0.31
N ILE A 5 14.50 -25.99 0.32
CA ILE A 5 14.28 -26.13 1.75
C ILE A 5 13.85 -27.58 2.02
N PRO A 6 14.56 -28.35 2.86
CA PRO A 6 14.26 -29.78 3.08
C PRO A 6 12.82 -30.09 3.48
N ARG A 7 12.14 -29.14 4.15
CA ARG A 7 10.74 -29.25 4.57
C ARG A 7 9.73 -29.15 3.40
N LEU A 8 10.19 -28.72 2.20
CA LEU A 8 9.34 -28.60 1.01
C LEU A 8 9.55 -29.75 0.01
N ARG A 9 10.17 -30.85 0.44
CA ARG A 9 10.25 -32.06 -0.38
C ARG A 9 8.85 -32.58 -0.66
N GLY A 10 8.51 -32.68 -1.95
CA GLY A 10 7.18 -33.10 -2.41
C GLY A 10 6.17 -31.95 -2.63
N ALA A 11 6.53 -30.71 -2.34
CA ALA A 11 5.69 -29.57 -2.70
C ALA A 11 5.64 -29.39 -4.22
N GLN A 12 4.46 -29.05 -4.75
CA GLN A 12 4.32 -28.66 -6.14
C GLN A 12 5.01 -27.31 -6.37
N ARG A 13 5.68 -27.20 -7.53
CA ARG A 13 6.43 -25.99 -7.89
C ARG A 13 5.89 -25.39 -9.17
N VAL A 14 5.58 -24.10 -9.13
CA VAL A 14 5.19 -23.33 -10.30
C VAL A 14 6.13 -22.15 -10.42
N SER A 15 6.87 -22.06 -11.52
CA SER A 15 7.69 -20.88 -11.82
C SER A 15 6.83 -19.80 -12.45
N ILE A 16 6.77 -18.64 -11.81
CA ILE A 16 5.95 -17.51 -12.28
C ILE A 16 6.79 -16.23 -12.43
N SER A 17 6.29 -15.32 -13.24
CA SER A 17 6.66 -13.91 -13.19
C SER A 17 5.40 -13.09 -12.91
N ALA A 18 5.33 -12.47 -11.75
CA ALA A 18 4.20 -11.60 -11.39
C ALA A 18 4.17 -10.34 -12.27
N VAL A 19 5.34 -9.79 -12.61
CA VAL A 19 5.47 -8.60 -13.47
C VAL A 19 5.02 -8.90 -14.90
N GLU A 20 5.54 -10.00 -15.48
CA GLU A 20 5.22 -10.42 -16.86
C GLU A 20 3.92 -11.24 -16.95
N LYS A 21 3.26 -11.48 -15.82
CA LYS A 21 2.06 -12.33 -15.71
C LYS A 21 2.22 -13.74 -16.30
N THR A 22 3.47 -14.25 -16.33
CA THR A 22 3.76 -15.56 -16.89
C THR A 22 3.36 -16.66 -15.90
N ASN A 23 2.67 -17.71 -16.39
CA ASN A 23 2.23 -18.89 -15.65
C ASN A 23 1.34 -18.60 -14.42
N LEU A 24 0.66 -17.45 -14.35
CA LEU A 24 -0.26 -17.16 -13.25
C LEU A 24 -1.48 -18.08 -13.28
N GLU A 25 -1.99 -18.45 -14.46
CA GLU A 25 -3.09 -19.40 -14.61
C GLU A 25 -2.74 -20.77 -14.04
N SER A 26 -1.55 -21.30 -14.37
CA SER A 26 -1.06 -22.56 -13.81
C SER A 26 -0.90 -22.50 -12.29
N LEU A 27 -0.49 -21.36 -11.73
CA LEU A 27 -0.46 -21.17 -10.28
C LEU A 27 -1.87 -21.27 -9.68
N ILE A 28 -2.84 -20.60 -10.28
CA ILE A 28 -4.24 -20.60 -9.84
C ILE A 28 -4.81 -22.02 -9.90
N GLU A 29 -4.59 -22.77 -10.99
CA GLU A 29 -5.03 -24.16 -11.12
C GLU A 29 -4.47 -25.05 -10.01
N VAL A 30 -3.17 -24.93 -9.71
CA VAL A 30 -2.53 -25.68 -8.62
C VAL A 30 -3.12 -25.30 -7.26
N LEU A 31 -3.33 -24.00 -7.00
CA LEU A 31 -3.93 -23.53 -5.75
C LEU A 31 -5.36 -24.09 -5.57
N PHE A 32 -6.19 -24.04 -6.62
CA PHE A 32 -7.54 -24.62 -6.57
C PHE A 32 -7.53 -26.13 -6.39
N SER A 33 -6.57 -26.84 -6.99
CA SER A 33 -6.45 -28.29 -6.82
C SER A 33 -6.07 -28.72 -5.40
N LEU A 34 -5.42 -27.82 -4.65
CA LEU A 34 -5.00 -28.06 -3.28
C LEU A 34 -5.98 -27.50 -2.24
N ALA A 35 -6.85 -26.59 -2.65
CA ALA A 35 -7.84 -26.00 -1.76
C ALA A 35 -8.93 -27.02 -1.36
N PRO A 36 -9.22 -27.19 -0.07
CA PRO A 36 -10.32 -28.05 0.36
C PRO A 36 -11.66 -27.41 0.01
N GLU A 37 -12.67 -28.23 -0.28
CA GLU A 37 -14.05 -27.77 -0.35
C GLU A 37 -14.52 -27.25 1.00
N GLY A 38 -15.23 -26.11 1.02
CA GLY A 38 -15.71 -25.52 2.26
C GLY A 38 -16.74 -24.41 2.00
N PRO A 39 -17.36 -23.88 3.05
CA PRO A 39 -18.25 -22.72 2.94
C PRO A 39 -17.46 -21.47 2.55
N PHE A 40 -18.13 -20.52 1.91
CA PHE A 40 -17.58 -19.19 1.74
C PHE A 40 -17.33 -18.52 3.08
N TRP A 41 -16.09 -18.10 3.32
CA TRP A 41 -15.70 -17.38 4.53
C TRP A 41 -16.06 -15.89 4.46
N TYR A 42 -16.17 -15.36 3.22
CA TYR A 42 -16.58 -14.00 2.92
C TYR A 42 -17.76 -14.03 1.95
N PRO A 43 -18.71 -13.10 2.01
CA PRO A 43 -19.73 -12.89 0.99
C PRO A 43 -19.10 -12.62 -0.38
N GLU A 44 -19.76 -13.10 -1.45
CA GLU A 44 -19.24 -12.99 -2.82
C GLU A 44 -19.13 -11.54 -3.32
N ASP A 45 -19.90 -10.63 -2.75
CA ASP A 45 -19.94 -9.20 -3.07
C ASP A 45 -18.89 -8.37 -2.30
N ILE A 46 -18.20 -8.99 -1.33
CA ILE A 46 -17.14 -8.32 -0.57
C ILE A 46 -15.78 -8.57 -1.22
N TYR A 47 -15.26 -7.56 -1.91
CA TYR A 47 -13.93 -7.61 -2.52
C TYR A 47 -12.80 -7.57 -1.47
N THR A 48 -12.99 -6.82 -0.39
CA THR A 48 -12.01 -6.67 0.71
C THR A 48 -12.72 -6.23 1.98
N ASP A 49 -12.24 -6.71 3.12
CA ASP A 49 -12.68 -6.30 4.46
C ASP A 49 -11.84 -5.13 5.03
N GLN A 50 -10.87 -4.63 4.25
CA GLN A 50 -10.02 -3.52 4.67
C GLN A 50 -10.81 -2.20 4.71
N GLU A 51 -10.59 -1.44 5.78
CA GLU A 51 -11.14 -0.10 5.92
C GLU A 51 -10.72 0.81 4.75
N PRO A 52 -11.63 1.62 4.19
CA PRO A 52 -11.32 2.53 3.08
C PRO A 52 -10.11 3.42 3.35
N VAL A 53 -9.96 3.89 4.59
CA VAL A 53 -8.86 4.77 5.01
C VAL A 53 -7.51 4.06 4.91
N PHE A 54 -7.45 2.76 5.29
CA PHE A 54 -6.24 1.96 5.14
C PHE A 54 -5.84 1.82 3.67
N ARG A 55 -6.80 1.49 2.79
CA ARG A 55 -6.56 1.36 1.35
C ARG A 55 -6.06 2.67 0.71
N ILE A 56 -6.65 3.80 1.12
CA ILE A 56 -6.18 5.12 0.68
C ILE A 56 -4.74 5.35 1.13
N GLY A 57 -4.41 5.05 2.38
CA GLY A 57 -3.06 5.19 2.93
C GLY A 57 -2.03 4.34 2.21
N GLU A 58 -2.37 3.07 1.90
CA GLU A 58 -1.48 2.17 1.16
C GLU A 58 -1.24 2.65 -0.28
N LEU A 59 -2.23 3.22 -0.93
CA LEU A 59 -2.05 3.81 -2.25
C LEU A 59 -1.12 5.04 -2.21
N VAL A 60 -1.28 5.90 -1.19
CA VAL A 60 -0.34 7.01 -0.96
C VAL A 60 1.07 6.49 -0.73
N ARG A 61 1.24 5.40 0.06
CA ARG A 61 2.52 4.77 0.32
C ARG A 61 3.15 4.21 -0.96
N GLU A 62 2.36 3.53 -1.79
CA GLU A 62 2.80 3.04 -3.10
C GLU A 62 3.37 4.18 -3.96
N LYS A 63 2.62 5.28 -4.11
CA LYS A 63 3.10 6.42 -4.91
C LYS A 63 4.33 7.10 -4.30
N ALA A 64 4.43 7.14 -2.96
CA ALA A 64 5.63 7.63 -2.29
C ALA A 64 6.85 6.74 -2.59
N ILE A 65 6.69 5.42 -2.57
CA ILE A 65 7.73 4.45 -2.92
C ILE A 65 8.16 4.61 -4.39
N LEU A 66 7.22 4.69 -5.32
CA LEU A 66 7.49 4.80 -6.75
C LEU A 66 8.17 6.12 -7.15
N ASN A 67 7.95 7.18 -6.38
CA ASN A 67 8.53 8.50 -6.64
C ASN A 67 9.81 8.79 -5.83
N THR A 68 10.35 7.79 -5.12
CA THR A 68 11.59 7.91 -4.33
C THR A 68 12.59 6.81 -4.70
N TYR A 69 13.86 6.98 -4.32
CA TYR A 69 14.95 6.12 -4.77
C TYR A 69 15.84 5.65 -3.61
N GLN A 70 16.72 4.71 -3.90
CA GLN A 70 17.71 4.13 -2.99
C GLN A 70 17.03 3.47 -1.77
N GLU A 71 17.46 3.78 -0.55
CA GLU A 71 16.92 3.25 0.70
C GLU A 71 15.61 3.91 1.15
N LEU A 72 15.22 5.02 0.52
CA LEU A 72 14.06 5.79 0.95
C LEU A 72 12.74 5.03 0.86
N PRO A 73 12.47 4.23 -0.19
CA PRO A 73 11.27 3.40 -0.27
C PRO A 73 11.04 2.52 0.96
N HIS A 74 12.12 2.04 1.57
CA HIS A 74 12.06 1.20 2.77
C HIS A 74 11.94 2.01 4.08
N ALA A 75 12.15 3.32 4.03
CA ALA A 75 12.12 4.21 5.19
C ALA A 75 10.83 5.04 5.30
N ILE A 76 9.87 4.81 4.41
CA ILE A 76 8.61 5.55 4.35
C ILE A 76 7.49 4.72 5.01
N ALA A 77 6.70 5.40 5.83
CA ALA A 77 5.38 4.96 6.26
C ALA A 77 4.35 6.05 6.00
N VAL A 78 3.06 5.67 6.00
CA VAL A 78 1.96 6.61 5.85
C VAL A 78 1.01 6.44 7.02
N GLU A 79 0.77 7.54 7.73
CA GLU A 79 -0.07 7.59 8.90
C GLU A 79 -1.35 8.38 8.59
N TYR A 80 -2.49 7.78 8.85
CA TYR A 80 -3.78 8.48 8.78
C TYR A 80 -3.91 9.50 9.90
N ARG A 81 -4.48 10.67 9.59
CA ARG A 81 -4.74 11.73 10.57
C ARG A 81 -6.22 11.96 10.79
N GLU A 82 -6.90 12.31 9.74
CA GLU A 82 -8.31 12.67 9.80
C GLU A 82 -8.95 12.58 8.41
N SER A 83 -10.26 12.43 8.39
CA SER A 83 -11.04 12.58 7.17
C SER A 83 -12.37 13.25 7.46
N SER A 84 -12.90 13.93 6.46
CA SER A 84 -14.22 14.56 6.53
C SER A 84 -14.92 14.47 5.19
N LYS A 85 -16.21 14.10 5.21
CA LYS A 85 -17.04 14.09 4.01
C LYS A 85 -17.78 15.42 3.90
N ARG A 86 -17.60 16.13 2.80
CA ARG A 86 -18.33 17.36 2.51
C ARG A 86 -19.75 17.11 2.05
N ALA A 87 -20.57 18.16 2.08
CA ALA A 87 -21.97 18.11 1.62
C ALA A 87 -22.11 17.76 0.12
N ASP A 88 -21.08 18.05 -0.69
CA ASP A 88 -20.98 17.70 -2.10
C ASP A 88 -20.56 16.24 -2.36
N GLY A 89 -20.38 15.45 -1.28
CA GLY A 89 -20.00 14.04 -1.34
C GLY A 89 -18.49 13.78 -1.44
N VAL A 90 -17.65 14.80 -1.55
CA VAL A 90 -16.18 14.67 -1.61
C VAL A 90 -15.64 14.27 -0.24
N LEU A 91 -14.85 13.20 -0.21
CA LEU A 91 -14.07 12.80 0.96
C LEU A 91 -12.73 13.56 0.96
N PHE A 92 -12.47 14.34 2.00
CA PHE A 92 -11.16 14.91 2.27
C PHE A 92 -10.46 14.03 3.28
N ALA A 93 -9.25 13.54 2.95
CA ALA A 93 -8.46 12.71 3.83
C ALA A 93 -7.05 13.28 3.96
N ARG A 94 -6.55 13.33 5.20
CA ARG A 94 -5.24 13.82 5.53
C ARG A 94 -4.34 12.69 6.01
N PHE A 95 -3.14 12.63 5.43
CA PHE A 95 -2.11 11.67 5.78
C PHE A 95 -0.77 12.34 5.99
N ASP A 96 0.01 11.81 6.93
CA ASP A 96 1.41 12.15 7.11
C ASP A 96 2.29 11.05 6.49
N ILE A 97 3.21 11.44 5.62
CA ILE A 97 4.28 10.58 5.15
C ILE A 97 5.41 10.68 6.17
N LEU A 98 5.67 9.57 6.88
CA LEU A 98 6.70 9.49 7.89
C LEU A 98 8.03 9.09 7.29
N VAL A 99 9.09 9.77 7.72
CA VAL A 99 10.49 9.48 7.38
C VAL A 99 11.34 9.59 8.64
N GLU A 100 12.54 9.00 8.64
CA GLU A 100 13.39 8.93 9.82
C GLU A 100 14.29 10.18 10.01
N ARG A 101 14.55 10.95 8.93
CA ARG A 101 15.54 12.05 8.92
C ARG A 101 15.08 13.24 8.09
N ASP A 102 15.57 14.43 8.43
CA ASP A 102 15.28 15.66 7.68
C ASP A 102 15.80 15.62 6.22
N SER A 103 16.94 14.97 5.98
CA SER A 103 17.42 14.75 4.61
C SER A 103 16.43 13.97 3.75
N GLN A 104 15.80 12.93 4.31
CA GLN A 104 14.76 12.14 3.65
C GLN A 104 13.49 12.96 3.41
N LYS A 105 13.10 13.79 4.41
CA LYS A 105 11.96 14.72 4.27
C LYS A 105 12.16 15.67 3.09
N ALA A 106 13.36 16.24 2.94
CA ALA A 106 13.65 17.12 1.82
C ALA A 106 13.49 16.41 0.46
N ILE A 107 13.89 15.13 0.36
CA ILE A 107 13.74 14.33 -0.85
C ILE A 107 12.27 14.06 -1.16
N VAL A 108 11.47 13.64 -0.18
CA VAL A 108 10.03 13.34 -0.37
C VAL A 108 9.23 14.60 -0.71
N ILE A 109 9.60 15.75 -0.16
CA ILE A 109 8.97 17.03 -0.55
C ILE A 109 9.38 17.40 -1.98
N GLY A 110 10.66 17.25 -2.30
CA GLY A 110 11.23 17.63 -3.58
C GLY A 110 11.37 19.15 -3.75
N ARG A 111 12.00 19.55 -4.86
CA ARG A 111 12.21 20.96 -5.17
C ARG A 111 10.84 21.68 -5.32
N GLN A 112 10.62 22.70 -4.51
CA GLN A 112 9.34 23.47 -4.48
C GLN A 112 8.09 22.58 -4.28
N GLY A 113 8.23 21.45 -3.58
CA GLY A 113 7.12 20.53 -3.34
C GLY A 113 6.73 19.65 -4.52
N SER A 114 7.60 19.52 -5.52
CA SER A 114 7.28 18.82 -6.77
C SER A 114 7.01 17.32 -6.58
N ILE A 115 7.72 16.65 -5.67
CA ILE A 115 7.57 15.20 -5.47
C ILE A 115 6.31 14.91 -4.66
N ILE A 116 6.08 15.59 -3.54
CA ILE A 116 4.86 15.38 -2.74
C ILE A 116 3.59 15.75 -3.53
N LYS A 117 3.67 16.76 -4.40
CA LYS A 117 2.58 17.10 -5.31
C LYS A 117 2.29 15.96 -6.28
N ARG A 118 3.34 15.37 -6.89
CA ARG A 118 3.21 14.24 -7.81
C ARG A 118 2.61 13.02 -7.11
N ILE A 119 3.12 12.67 -5.93
CA ILE A 119 2.58 11.58 -5.11
C ILE A 119 1.07 11.76 -4.90
N ARG A 120 0.65 12.96 -4.51
CA ARG A 120 -0.76 13.27 -4.31
C ARG A 120 -1.59 13.13 -5.59
N GLU A 121 -1.12 13.70 -6.70
CA GLU A 121 -1.84 13.69 -7.98
C GLU A 121 -1.98 12.27 -8.55
N GLU A 122 -0.92 11.47 -8.49
CA GLU A 122 -0.95 10.07 -8.91
C GLU A 122 -1.86 9.22 -8.01
N ALA A 123 -1.80 9.41 -6.68
CA ALA A 123 -2.69 8.72 -5.76
C ALA A 123 -4.17 9.12 -5.98
N GLU A 124 -4.48 10.42 -6.13
CA GLU A 124 -5.85 10.88 -6.42
C GLU A 124 -6.37 10.35 -7.77
N ALA A 125 -5.49 10.12 -8.75
CA ALA A 125 -5.87 9.54 -10.03
C ALA A 125 -6.32 8.08 -9.88
N ASP A 126 -5.52 7.26 -9.19
CA ASP A 126 -5.84 5.85 -8.97
C ASP A 126 -7.04 5.66 -8.03
N LEU A 127 -7.22 6.56 -7.04
CA LEU A 127 -8.37 6.52 -6.14
C LEU A 127 -9.71 6.71 -6.88
N LYS A 128 -9.74 7.42 -8.01
CA LYS A 128 -10.95 7.57 -8.83
C LYS A 128 -11.40 6.27 -9.48
N GLU A 129 -10.46 5.37 -9.74
CA GLU A 129 -10.76 4.05 -10.32
C GLU A 129 -11.19 3.03 -9.25
N LEU A 130 -10.82 3.27 -7.99
CA LEU A 130 -11.04 2.34 -6.88
C LEU A 130 -12.26 2.67 -6.01
N PHE A 131 -12.76 3.90 -6.06
CA PHE A 131 -13.85 4.38 -5.22
C PHE A 131 -14.92 5.09 -6.03
N ASP A 132 -16.18 4.81 -5.72
CA ASP A 132 -17.36 5.40 -6.38
C ASP A 132 -17.63 6.87 -5.97
N TYR A 133 -16.78 7.44 -5.15
CA TYR A 133 -16.90 8.81 -4.68
C TYR A 133 -15.56 9.54 -4.78
N PRO A 134 -15.57 10.86 -5.03
CA PRO A 134 -14.36 11.65 -5.19
C PRO A 134 -13.59 11.78 -3.86
N ILE A 135 -12.27 11.56 -3.92
CA ILE A 135 -11.36 11.68 -2.78
C ILE A 135 -10.34 12.77 -3.07
N LYS A 136 -10.11 13.65 -2.09
CA LYS A 136 -9.09 14.68 -2.09
C LYS A 136 -8.10 14.44 -0.97
N LEU A 137 -6.82 14.45 -1.30
CA LEU A 137 -5.75 14.18 -0.36
C LEU A 137 -5.05 15.45 0.10
N GLN A 138 -4.80 15.53 1.40
CA GLN A 138 -3.85 16.46 1.99
C GLN A 138 -2.68 15.66 2.55
N LEU A 139 -1.49 15.84 1.97
CA LEU A 139 -0.27 15.13 2.37
C LEU A 139 0.69 16.08 3.06
N GLN A 140 1.31 15.61 4.13
CA GLN A 140 2.39 16.30 4.83
C GLN A 140 3.53 15.32 5.08
N VAL A 141 4.79 15.78 5.02
CA VAL A 141 5.95 14.94 5.38
C VAL A 141 6.39 15.29 6.79
N ARG A 142 6.48 14.28 7.65
CA ARG A 142 6.91 14.42 9.03
C ARG A 142 8.14 13.55 9.32
N VAL A 143 9.07 14.09 10.10
CA VAL A 143 10.20 13.31 10.61
C VAL A 143 9.80 12.67 11.93
N ASP A 144 9.94 11.35 12.00
CA ASP A 144 9.78 10.54 13.19
C ASP A 144 10.88 9.47 13.18
N PRO A 145 12.00 9.68 13.91
CA PRO A 145 13.16 8.79 13.86
C PRO A 145 12.90 7.38 14.35
N ASP A 146 11.90 7.22 15.20
CA ASP A 146 11.61 5.96 15.89
C ASP A 146 10.29 5.30 15.45
N TRP A 147 9.68 5.74 14.35
CA TRP A 147 8.38 5.22 13.94
C TRP A 147 8.35 3.69 13.80
N ARG A 148 9.48 3.08 13.38
CA ARG A 148 9.59 1.61 13.24
C ARG A 148 9.66 0.86 14.57
N LYS A 149 10.03 1.54 15.67
CA LYS A 149 10.23 0.94 16.99
C LYS A 149 9.09 1.24 17.94
N SER A 150 8.19 2.13 17.56
CA SER A 150 7.07 2.57 18.38
C SER A 150 5.82 1.76 18.06
N ASP A 151 5.39 0.91 18.97
CA ASP A 151 4.13 0.15 18.83
C ASP A 151 2.94 1.08 18.57
N SER A 152 2.93 2.26 19.20
CA SER A 152 1.89 3.26 18.98
C SER A 152 1.96 3.92 17.59
N ALA A 153 3.13 4.02 16.97
CA ALA A 153 3.25 4.47 15.59
C ALA A 153 2.84 3.36 14.63
N LEU A 154 3.32 2.14 14.85
CA LEU A 154 2.97 0.98 14.03
C LEU A 154 1.47 0.72 14.02
N SER A 155 0.78 0.82 15.16
CA SER A 155 -0.67 0.65 15.24
C SER A 155 -1.47 1.71 14.46
N ARG A 156 -0.91 2.91 14.26
CA ARG A 156 -1.53 3.97 13.44
C ARG A 156 -1.23 3.85 11.94
N ILE A 157 -0.19 3.10 11.58
CA ILE A 157 0.23 2.88 10.19
C ILE A 157 -0.46 1.65 9.59
N ILE A 158 -0.66 0.61 10.40
CA ILE A 158 -1.11 -0.71 9.96
C ILE A 158 -2.63 -0.89 10.09
N PHE A 159 -3.34 0.02 10.80
CA PHE A 159 -4.77 -0.15 11.08
C PHE A 159 -5.59 1.09 10.78
#